data_c89a072b8469726225b9cedfe2cce830
#
_entry.id   c89a072b8469726225b9cedfe2cce830
#
_cell.length_a   1.000
_cell.length_b   1.000
_cell.length_c   1.000
_cell.angle_alpha   90.00
_cell.angle_beta   90.00
_cell.angle_gamma   90.00
#
_symmetry.space_group_name_H-M   'P 1'
#
loop_
_entity.id
_entity.type
_entity.pdbx_description
1 polymer ?
#
loop_
_entity_poly.entity_id
_entity_poly.type
_entity_poly.pdbx_seq_one_letter_code
_entity_poly.pdbx_strand_id
1 'polypeptide(L)'
;MLRKTLWTALLVASTATYAGAALWSPPLAASWHERLNCRVMNVSPIVHHVTIQIPDSNGSVLVNQVLDLAPGHSFSATTPPADVWGYCWVGGIAKSDARVTFSSLDDQDLSTITAVQVR
;
A
#
# COMPACT_ATOMS: atom_id res chain seq x y z
N MET A 1 33.93 -15.36 -26.84
CA MET A 1 33.32 -15.43 -26.58
C MET A 1 32.78 -15.28 -25.80
N LEU A 2 32.44 -15.25 -25.68
CA LEU A 2 31.86 -15.18 -24.93
C LEU A 2 31.14 -14.92 -24.45
N ARG A 3 31.01 -14.96 -24.52
CA ARG A 3 30.27 -14.86 -24.03
C ARG A 3 29.89 -14.56 -23.19
N LYS A 4 29.90 -14.60 -23.00
CA LYS A 4 29.38 -14.47 -22.23
C LYS A 4 28.89 -13.74 -21.79
N THR A 5 28.91 -13.53 -21.99
CA THR A 5 28.36 -12.86 -21.76
C THR A 5 27.42 -12.51 -21.51
N LEU A 6 27.09 -12.71 -21.52
CA LEU A 6 26.20 -12.47 -21.37
C LEU A 6 25.57 -12.49 -20.51
N TRP A 7 25.31 -12.86 -20.27
CA TRP A 7 24.51 -13.16 -19.56
C TRP A 7 24.14 -12.61 -18.50
N THR A 8 24.33 -12.46 -18.20
CA THR A 8 24.38 -11.85 -17.10
C THR A 8 23.48 -10.77 -16.95
N ALA A 9 23.40 -10.07 -17.80
CA ALA A 9 22.65 -8.93 -17.82
C ALA A 9 21.27 -9.12 -17.38
N LEU A 10 20.84 -10.16 -17.68
CA LEU A 10 19.56 -10.35 -17.47
C LEU A 10 19.11 -10.25 -16.12
N LEU A 11 19.75 -10.74 -15.25
CA LEU A 11 19.24 -10.73 -13.99
C LEU A 11 19.06 -9.45 -13.41
N VAL A 12 19.76 -8.62 -13.80
CA VAL A 12 19.70 -7.35 -13.24
C VAL A 12 18.41 -6.69 -13.51
N ALA A 13 17.93 -6.89 -14.65
CA ALA A 13 16.71 -6.27 -15.06
C ALA A 13 15.58 -6.60 -14.13
N SER A 14 15.53 -7.79 -13.68
CA SER A 14 14.41 -8.15 -12.84
C SER A 14 14.43 -7.46 -11.52
N THR A 15 15.59 -7.18 -10.98
CA THR A 15 15.58 -6.52 -9.71
C THR A 15 15.17 -5.09 -9.82
N ALA A 16 15.48 -4.46 -10.88
CA ALA A 16 15.13 -3.06 -11.02
C ALA A 16 13.64 -2.84 -10.94
N THR A 17 12.87 -3.79 -11.36
CA THR A 17 11.44 -3.59 -11.36
C THR A 17 10.83 -3.51 -9.99
N TYR A 18 11.45 -4.10 -9.01
CA TYR A 18 10.84 -4.07 -7.70
C TYR A 18 10.87 -2.73 -7.04
N ALA A 19 11.91 -1.98 -7.27
CA ALA A 19 12.07 -0.72 -6.62
C ALA A 19 10.96 0.26 -6.97
N GLY A 20 10.36 0.12 -8.13
CA GLY A 20 9.34 1.03 -8.55
C GLY A 20 7.93 0.67 -8.14
N ALA A 21 7.76 -0.40 -7.38
CA ALA A 21 6.42 -0.92 -7.13
C ALA A 21 5.79 -0.45 -5.83
N ALA A 22 6.29 0.60 -5.22
CA ALA A 22 5.72 1.13 -3.99
C ALA A 22 4.86 2.35 -4.27
N LEU A 23 3.70 2.40 -3.62
CA LEU A 23 2.77 3.51 -3.68
C LEU A 23 2.72 4.15 -2.30
N TRP A 24 2.66 5.48 -2.25
CA TRP A 24 2.67 6.23 -1.00
C TRP A 24 1.53 7.23 -1.00
N SER A 25 0.92 7.42 0.14
CA SER A 25 -0.06 8.47 0.32
C SER A 25 0.56 9.68 1.01
N PRO A 26 -0.05 10.86 0.89
CA PRO A 26 0.21 11.94 1.83
C PRO A 26 -0.21 11.52 3.23
N PRO A 27 0.37 12.07 4.28
CA PRO A 27 -0.06 11.74 5.64
C PRO A 27 -1.45 12.29 5.95
N LEU A 28 -2.16 11.56 6.81
CA LEU A 28 -3.42 12.00 7.38
C LEU A 28 -3.32 11.93 8.91
N ALA A 29 -4.03 12.81 9.56
CA ALA A 29 -4.19 12.78 11.00
C ALA A 29 -5.47 12.03 11.36
N ALA A 30 -5.40 11.25 12.43
CA ALA A 30 -6.56 10.66 13.06
C ALA A 30 -6.58 11.14 14.51
N SER A 31 -7.74 11.49 15.01
CA SER A 31 -7.90 11.78 16.43
C SER A 31 -8.15 10.47 17.17
N TRP A 32 -8.21 10.52 18.50
CA TRP A 32 -8.33 9.31 19.28
C TRP A 32 -9.67 8.57 19.10
N HIS A 33 -10.65 9.18 18.45
CA HIS A 33 -11.90 8.54 18.06
C HIS A 33 -11.87 8.01 16.63
N GLU A 34 -10.75 8.13 15.94
CA GLU A 34 -10.66 7.85 14.51
C GLU A 34 -9.65 6.77 14.22
N ARG A 35 -9.85 6.09 13.11
CA ARG A 35 -8.93 5.08 12.61
C ARG A 35 -8.42 5.52 11.26
N LEU A 36 -7.17 5.15 10.95
CA LEU A 36 -6.65 5.28 9.61
C LEU A 36 -6.95 4.00 8.84
N ASN A 37 -7.37 4.16 7.60
CA ASN A 37 -7.74 3.03 6.75
C ASN A 37 -7.10 3.17 5.37
N CYS A 38 -6.37 2.15 4.95
CA CYS A 38 -5.82 2.07 3.61
C CYS A 38 -6.50 0.95 2.86
N ARG A 39 -7.23 1.29 1.79
CA ARG A 39 -7.94 0.33 0.97
C ARG A 39 -7.27 0.20 -0.37
N VAL A 40 -6.97 -1.02 -0.77
CA VAL A 40 -6.34 -1.34 -2.03
C VAL A 40 -7.28 -2.22 -2.83
N MET A 41 -7.50 -1.86 -4.09
CA MET A 41 -8.25 -2.69 -5.03
C MET A 41 -7.35 -3.08 -6.18
N ASN A 42 -7.32 -4.35 -6.52
CA ASN A 42 -6.60 -4.86 -7.68
C ASN A 42 -7.49 -4.75 -8.92
N VAL A 43 -7.15 -3.84 -9.83
CA VAL A 43 -7.89 -3.64 -11.07
C VAL A 43 -7.22 -4.31 -12.26
N SER A 44 -6.19 -5.10 -12.02
CA SER A 44 -5.50 -5.88 -13.04
C SER A 44 -6.16 -7.25 -13.25
N PRO A 45 -5.82 -7.96 -14.31
CA PRO A 45 -6.37 -9.30 -14.56
C PRO A 45 -5.61 -10.43 -13.88
N ILE A 46 -4.60 -10.13 -13.06
CA ILE A 46 -3.80 -11.16 -12.40
C ILE A 46 -3.77 -10.95 -10.89
N VAL A 47 -3.45 -12.00 -10.15
CA VAL A 47 -3.27 -11.94 -8.71
C VAL A 47 -1.96 -11.23 -8.41
N HIS A 48 -1.96 -10.32 -7.43
CA HIS A 48 -0.76 -9.67 -6.94
C HIS A 48 -0.53 -10.01 -5.47
N HIS A 49 0.72 -10.25 -5.12
CA HIS A 49 1.12 -10.43 -3.72
C HIS A 49 1.45 -9.05 -3.16
N VAL A 50 0.59 -8.55 -2.30
CA VAL A 50 0.59 -7.15 -1.88
C VAL A 50 0.95 -7.02 -0.42
N THR A 51 1.75 -6.00 -0.10
CA THR A 51 2.04 -5.61 1.27
C THR A 51 1.43 -4.23 1.51
N ILE A 52 0.62 -4.10 2.55
CA ILE A 52 -0.01 -2.84 2.92
C ILE A 52 0.47 -2.47 4.31
N GLN A 53 1.04 -1.28 4.45
CA GLN A 53 1.52 -0.78 5.73
C GLN A 53 0.96 0.61 6.00
N ILE A 54 0.73 0.90 7.27
CA ILE A 54 0.39 2.24 7.73
C ILE A 54 1.43 2.62 8.78
N PRO A 55 2.55 3.25 8.36
CA PRO A 55 3.52 3.76 9.30
C PRO A 55 3.04 5.09 9.89
N ASP A 56 3.44 5.38 11.12
CA ASP A 56 3.17 6.68 11.72
C ASP A 56 4.29 7.68 11.39
N SER A 57 4.16 8.90 11.85
CA SER A 57 5.12 9.95 11.55
C SER A 57 6.50 9.70 12.19
N ASN A 58 6.60 8.79 13.13
CA ASN A 58 7.87 8.44 13.76
C ASN A 58 8.51 7.19 13.13
N GLY A 59 7.87 6.62 12.10
CA GLY A 59 8.38 5.45 11.45
C GLY A 59 7.93 4.12 12.05
N SER A 60 7.12 4.14 13.10
CA SER A 60 6.57 2.90 13.66
C SER A 60 5.46 2.39 12.76
N VAL A 61 5.45 1.10 12.47
CA VAL A 61 4.43 0.50 11.61
C VAL A 61 3.23 0.13 12.47
N LEU A 62 2.11 0.82 12.25
CA LEU A 62 0.88 0.60 13.01
C LEU A 62 0.12 -0.62 12.50
N VAL A 63 0.16 -0.87 11.21
CA VAL A 63 -0.49 -2.00 10.58
C VAL A 63 0.41 -2.54 9.48
N ASN A 64 0.52 -3.85 9.40
CA ASN A 64 1.26 -4.52 8.34
C ASN A 64 0.45 -5.73 7.89
N GLN A 65 0.01 -5.74 6.63
CA GLN A 65 -0.76 -6.83 6.04
C GLN A 65 -0.08 -7.31 4.77
N VAL A 66 0.07 -8.62 4.64
CA VAL A 66 0.64 -9.24 3.44
C VAL A 66 -0.37 -10.27 2.96
N LEU A 67 -0.81 -10.14 1.72
CA LEU A 67 -1.84 -11.03 1.19
C LEU A 67 -1.78 -11.10 -0.33
N ASP A 68 -2.39 -12.14 -0.88
CA ASP A 68 -2.62 -12.25 -2.31
C ASP A 68 -3.95 -11.59 -2.63
N LEU A 69 -3.94 -10.62 -3.53
CA LEU A 69 -5.12 -9.88 -3.91
C LEU A 69 -5.55 -10.27 -5.31
N ALA A 70 -6.68 -10.94 -5.40
CA ALA A 70 -7.20 -11.43 -6.68
C ALA A 70 -7.75 -10.29 -7.54
N PRO A 71 -7.85 -10.48 -8.86
CA PRO A 71 -8.43 -9.48 -9.74
C PRO A 71 -9.82 -9.04 -9.29
N GLY A 72 -10.05 -7.73 -9.25
CA GLY A 72 -11.32 -7.17 -8.85
C GLY A 72 -11.59 -7.16 -7.36
N HIS A 73 -10.69 -7.72 -6.56
CA HIS A 73 -10.88 -7.76 -5.11
C HIS A 73 -10.19 -6.58 -4.45
N SER A 74 -10.63 -6.25 -3.25
CA SER A 74 -10.04 -5.17 -2.45
C SER A 74 -9.80 -5.66 -1.03
N PHE A 75 -8.88 -4.96 -0.35
CA PHE A 75 -8.59 -5.21 1.05
C PHE A 75 -8.38 -3.88 1.77
N SER A 76 -8.90 -3.78 2.98
CA SER A 76 -8.74 -2.60 3.83
C SER A 76 -7.89 -2.94 5.04
N ALA A 77 -6.78 -2.22 5.20
CA ALA A 77 -5.96 -2.29 6.39
C ALA A 77 -6.33 -1.11 7.28
N THR A 78 -6.69 -1.38 8.52
CA THR A 78 -7.24 -0.36 9.42
C THR A 78 -6.48 -0.37 10.73
N THR A 79 -6.13 0.81 11.24
CA THR A 79 -5.48 0.94 12.54
C THR A 79 -6.50 0.88 13.67
N PRO A 80 -6.08 0.58 14.90
CA PRO A 80 -6.90 0.86 16.07
C PRO A 80 -7.14 2.37 16.20
N PRO A 81 -8.19 2.79 16.94
CA PRO A 81 -8.41 4.20 17.16
C PRO A 81 -7.23 4.79 17.95
N ALA A 82 -6.71 5.91 17.48
CA ALA A 82 -5.57 6.55 18.12
C ALA A 82 -5.37 7.96 17.57
N ASP A 83 -4.79 8.81 18.42
CA ASP A 83 -4.41 10.14 18.01
C ASP A 83 -3.04 10.05 17.33
N VAL A 84 -3.03 10.01 16.02
CA VAL A 84 -1.82 9.68 15.27
C VAL A 84 -1.82 10.32 13.88
N TRP A 85 -0.63 10.63 13.39
CA TRP A 85 -0.40 10.95 11.99
C TRP A 85 0.21 9.72 11.33
N GLY A 86 -0.34 9.33 10.20
CA GLY A 86 0.18 8.19 9.47
C GLY A 86 0.00 8.36 7.98
N TYR A 87 0.59 7.45 7.22
CA TYR A 87 0.43 7.41 5.77
C TYR A 87 0.28 5.97 5.33
N CYS A 88 -0.22 5.75 4.11
CA CYS A 88 -0.35 4.41 3.57
C CYS A 88 0.81 4.11 2.63
N TRP A 89 1.39 2.93 2.78
CA TRP A 89 2.42 2.40 1.89
C TRP A 89 1.94 1.06 1.34
N VAL A 90 2.01 0.90 0.02
CA VAL A 90 1.60 -0.32 -0.66
C VAL A 90 2.71 -0.79 -1.57
N GLY A 91 3.15 -2.02 -1.39
CA GLY A 91 4.15 -2.64 -2.23
C GLY A 91 3.60 -3.88 -2.93
N GLY A 92 4.26 -4.30 -4.00
CA GLY A 92 3.91 -5.53 -4.70
C GLY A 92 2.88 -5.36 -5.80
N ILE A 93 2.40 -4.15 -6.05
CA ILE A 93 1.45 -3.90 -7.12
C ILE A 93 1.76 -2.55 -7.75
N ALA A 94 1.71 -2.48 -9.07
CA ALA A 94 2.01 -1.26 -9.79
C ALA A 94 0.85 -0.27 -9.71
N LYS A 95 1.16 1.00 -9.85
CA LYS A 95 0.17 2.06 -9.81
C LYS A 95 -0.95 1.87 -10.84
N SER A 96 -0.62 1.36 -12.02
CA SER A 96 -1.59 1.12 -13.06
C SER A 96 -2.54 -0.05 -12.75
N ASP A 97 -2.15 -0.93 -11.85
CA ASP A 97 -2.90 -2.14 -11.51
C ASP A 97 -3.71 -1.99 -10.24
N ALA A 98 -3.61 -0.86 -9.57
CA ALA A 98 -4.23 -0.66 -8.27
C ALA A 98 -5.04 0.63 -8.21
N ARG A 99 -6.06 0.61 -7.36
CA ARG A 99 -6.71 1.83 -6.89
C ARG A 99 -6.58 1.82 -5.39
N VAL A 100 -5.97 2.87 -4.86
CA VAL A 100 -5.66 2.93 -3.43
C VAL A 100 -6.21 4.22 -2.85
N THR A 101 -6.94 4.09 -1.76
CA THR A 101 -7.51 5.23 -1.03
C THR A 101 -7.07 5.14 0.43
N PHE A 102 -6.59 6.24 0.96
CA PHE A 102 -6.24 6.36 2.36
C PHE A 102 -7.18 7.34 3.03
N SER A 103 -7.78 6.95 4.13
CA SER A 103 -8.83 7.74 4.77
C SER A 103 -8.74 7.64 6.29
N SER A 104 -9.34 8.64 6.95
CA SER A 104 -9.64 8.52 8.37
C SER A 104 -11.13 8.19 8.52
N LEU A 105 -11.43 7.27 9.41
CA LEU A 105 -12.78 6.79 9.64
C LEU A 105 -13.18 7.06 11.09
N ASP A 106 -14.45 7.37 11.30
CA ASP A 106 -14.99 7.44 12.63
C ASP A 106 -15.01 6.05 13.25
N ASP A 107 -14.58 5.92 14.50
CA ASP A 107 -14.44 4.62 15.16
C ASP A 107 -15.78 3.94 15.41
N GLN A 108 -16.84 4.71 15.57
CA GLN A 108 -18.14 4.14 15.94
C GLN A 108 -18.95 3.71 14.73
N ASP A 109 -19.09 4.57 13.73
CA ASP A 109 -19.91 4.27 12.56
C ASP A 109 -19.12 3.99 11.29
N LEU A 110 -17.79 4.10 11.38
CA LEU A 110 -16.87 3.87 10.26
C LEU A 110 -17.16 4.76 9.05
N SER A 111 -17.77 5.91 9.26
CA SER A 111 -17.94 6.87 8.19
C SER A 111 -16.60 7.53 7.86
N THR A 112 -16.39 7.85 6.59
CA THR A 112 -15.18 8.51 6.15
C THR A 112 -15.20 9.97 6.56
N ILE A 113 -14.18 10.40 7.29
CA ILE A 113 -14.04 11.79 7.69
C ILE A 113 -13.19 12.52 6.68
N THR A 114 -12.06 11.95 6.31
CA THR A 114 -11.14 12.52 5.33
C THR A 114 -10.57 11.42 4.47
N ALA A 115 -10.43 11.65 3.19
CA ALA A 115 -9.84 10.67 2.29
C ALA A 115 -8.89 11.33 1.30
N VAL A 116 -7.82 10.64 0.97
CA VAL A 116 -6.88 11.04 -0.07
C VAL A 116 -6.64 9.88 -1.02
N GLN A 117 -6.45 10.21 -2.29
CA GLN A 117 -6.14 9.21 -3.28
C GLN A 117 -4.63 8.96 -3.27
N VAL A 118 -4.23 7.72 -3.22
CA VAL A 118 -2.82 7.35 -3.25
C VAL A 118 -2.35 7.32 -4.70
N ARG A 119 -1.20 7.89 -4.93
CA ARG A 119 -0.64 7.99 -6.28
C ARG A 119 0.73 7.39 -6.41
#